data_d438a1f45f1ca2b8149d72e536c83b73
#
_entry.id   d438a1f45f1ca2b8149d72e536c83b73
#
_cell.length_a   1.000
_cell.length_b   1.000
_cell.length_c   1.000
_cell.angle_alpha   90.00
_cell.angle_beta   90.00
_cell.angle_gamma   90.00
#
_symmetry.space_group_name_H-M   'P 1'
#
loop_
_entity.id
_entity.type
_entity.pdbx_description
1 polymer ?
#
loop_
_entity_poly.entity_id
_entity_poly.type
_entity_poly.pdbx_seq_one_letter_code
_entity_poly.pdbx_strand_id
1 'polypeptide(L)'
;MGFRTFVLQGGEDPYFTDAKICELVEAIRNQHPDCAITLSIGEKSRASYQAYFDAGANRYLLRHETADNTHYQKLHPSQMSLENRKRCLFDLKDIGYQVGSGFMVGSPWQTAENLLQDLRFLQKLQPDMIGIGPYITHEQTPFKDYASGTLKQTLRMLSILRLLFPYALLPSTTALGTIDPKGRELGLQAGGNVVMPNLSPTDVRKFYQLYKGKICTGDEAAQGLAQLKIHVQNAGYRIVSVSYTHLTLPTNSLV
;
A
#
# COMPACT_ATOMS: atom_id res chain seq x y z
N MET A 1 9.29 -16.58 -11.87
CA MET A 1 8.59 -16.59 -10.60
C MET A 1 7.06 -16.44 -10.73
N GLY A 2 6.52 -16.12 -11.92
CA GLY A 2 5.10 -16.10 -12.23
C GLY A 2 4.29 -14.95 -11.62
N PHE A 3 4.93 -13.86 -11.22
CA PHE A 3 4.22 -12.65 -10.77
C PHE A 3 3.44 -12.01 -11.92
N ARG A 4 2.27 -11.48 -11.60
CA ARG A 4 1.35 -10.82 -12.55
C ARG A 4 1.12 -9.35 -12.22
N THR A 5 1.82 -8.81 -11.23
CA THR A 5 1.73 -7.40 -10.83
C THR A 5 3.11 -6.88 -10.49
N PHE A 6 3.48 -5.75 -11.07
CA PHE A 6 4.64 -4.96 -10.70
C PHE A 6 4.17 -3.78 -9.85
N VAL A 7 4.81 -3.57 -8.70
CA VAL A 7 4.59 -2.38 -7.87
C VAL A 7 5.88 -1.58 -7.83
N LEU A 8 5.85 -0.41 -8.46
CA LEU A 8 6.95 0.55 -8.47
C LEU A 8 6.67 1.57 -7.37
N GLN A 9 7.43 1.47 -6.29
CA GLN A 9 7.25 2.31 -5.12
C GLN A 9 8.50 3.16 -4.87
N GLY A 10 8.31 4.44 -4.64
CA GLY A 10 9.36 5.40 -4.32
C GLY A 10 8.82 6.59 -3.53
N GLY A 11 9.73 7.47 -3.10
CA GLY A 11 9.37 8.80 -2.61
C GLY A 11 9.03 9.76 -3.75
N GLU A 12 8.70 10.99 -3.38
CA GLU A 12 8.52 12.10 -4.33
C GLU A 12 9.90 12.66 -4.72
N ASP A 13 10.64 11.89 -5.51
CA ASP A 13 12.00 12.21 -5.95
C ASP A 13 11.98 12.93 -7.30
N PRO A 14 12.45 14.19 -7.40
CA PRO A 14 12.47 14.96 -8.65
C PRO A 14 13.39 14.39 -9.72
N TYR A 15 14.28 13.47 -9.37
CA TYR A 15 15.09 12.75 -10.36
C TYR A 15 14.21 11.93 -11.34
N PHE A 16 13.11 11.37 -10.84
CA PHE A 16 12.15 10.62 -11.65
C PHE A 16 11.16 11.57 -12.31
N THR A 17 11.57 12.18 -13.42
CA THR A 17 10.71 13.02 -14.26
C THR A 17 9.58 12.19 -14.88
N ASP A 18 8.52 12.85 -15.34
CA ASP A 18 7.40 12.17 -16.01
C ASP A 18 7.87 11.33 -17.21
N ALA A 19 8.80 11.85 -18.01
CA ALA A 19 9.37 11.12 -19.14
C ALA A 19 10.06 9.80 -18.72
N LYS A 20 10.86 9.83 -17.66
CA LYS A 20 11.52 8.61 -17.15
C LYS A 20 10.54 7.59 -16.60
N ILE A 21 9.47 8.05 -15.96
CA ILE A 21 8.43 7.14 -15.45
C ILE A 21 7.67 6.52 -16.63
N CYS A 22 7.31 7.30 -17.65
CA CYS A 22 6.64 6.77 -18.85
C CYS A 22 7.53 5.73 -19.55
N GLU A 23 8.80 6.04 -19.80
CA GLU A 23 9.77 5.12 -20.42
C GLU A 23 9.87 3.79 -19.65
N LEU A 24 9.95 3.84 -18.32
CA LEU A 24 10.00 2.65 -17.48
C LEU A 24 8.70 1.83 -17.56
N VAL A 25 7.56 2.50 -17.52
CA VAL A 25 6.24 1.86 -17.61
C VAL A 25 6.05 1.20 -18.97
N GLU A 26 6.39 1.89 -20.06
CA GLU A 26 6.34 1.35 -21.43
C GLU A 26 7.25 0.14 -21.60
N ALA A 27 8.48 0.20 -21.08
CA ALA A 27 9.41 -0.92 -21.12
C ALA A 27 8.84 -2.17 -20.42
N ILE A 28 8.24 -2.00 -19.23
CA ILE A 28 7.59 -3.10 -18.52
C ILE A 28 6.36 -3.61 -19.28
N ARG A 29 5.53 -2.70 -19.81
CA ARG A 29 4.32 -3.06 -20.56
C ARG A 29 4.65 -3.87 -21.81
N ASN A 30 5.68 -3.46 -22.55
CA ASN A 30 6.12 -4.14 -23.77
C ASN A 30 6.67 -5.55 -23.48
N GLN A 31 7.39 -5.74 -22.37
CA GLN A 31 7.94 -7.04 -21.99
C GLN A 31 6.90 -7.96 -21.30
N HIS A 32 5.93 -7.36 -20.62
CA HIS A 32 4.94 -8.07 -19.79
C HIS A 32 3.53 -7.53 -20.01
N PRO A 33 2.93 -7.73 -21.20
CA PRO A 33 1.65 -7.13 -21.57
C PRO A 33 0.49 -7.58 -20.67
N ASP A 34 0.55 -8.78 -20.09
CA ASP A 34 -0.49 -9.35 -19.23
C ASP A 34 -0.37 -8.99 -17.76
N CYS A 35 0.65 -8.20 -17.38
CA CYS A 35 0.87 -7.83 -15.99
C CYS A 35 0.21 -6.50 -15.65
N ALA A 36 -0.27 -6.38 -14.41
CA ALA A 36 -0.68 -5.09 -13.87
C ALA A 36 0.55 -4.27 -13.45
N ILE A 37 0.54 -2.97 -13.72
CA ILE A 37 1.60 -2.04 -13.30
C ILE A 37 0.99 -1.04 -12.33
N THR A 38 1.48 -1.06 -11.09
CA THR A 38 1.07 -0.17 -10.01
C THR A 38 2.16 0.86 -9.77
N LEU A 39 1.83 2.14 -9.81
CA LEU A 39 2.71 3.22 -9.35
C LEU A 39 2.35 3.63 -7.92
N SER A 40 3.34 3.91 -7.10
CA SER A 40 3.20 4.47 -5.75
C SER A 40 4.35 5.47 -5.53
N ILE A 41 4.28 6.62 -6.19
CA ILE A 41 5.34 7.63 -6.29
C ILE A 41 4.89 9.04 -5.86
N GLY A 42 3.87 9.10 -4.99
CA GLY A 42 3.41 10.34 -4.38
C GLY A 42 2.41 11.13 -5.21
N GLU A 43 2.30 12.42 -4.89
CA GLU A 43 1.38 13.36 -5.54
C GLU A 43 1.97 13.86 -6.86
N LYS A 44 1.14 13.89 -7.89
CA LYS A 44 1.50 14.42 -9.22
C LYS A 44 0.37 15.29 -9.78
N SER A 45 0.64 15.94 -10.89
CA SER A 45 -0.41 16.64 -11.63
C SER A 45 -1.36 15.65 -12.32
N ARG A 46 -2.58 16.07 -12.63
CA ARG A 46 -3.51 15.25 -13.42
C ARG A 46 -2.90 14.89 -14.79
N ALA A 47 -2.14 15.82 -15.40
CA ALA A 47 -1.46 15.57 -16.68
C ALA A 47 -0.40 14.47 -16.56
N SER A 48 0.39 14.48 -15.48
CA SER A 48 1.37 13.41 -15.19
C SER A 48 0.68 12.06 -15.02
N TYR A 49 -0.41 12.01 -14.23
CA TYR A 49 -1.18 10.77 -14.06
C TYR A 49 -1.73 10.25 -15.39
N GLN A 50 -2.25 11.14 -16.25
CA GLN A 50 -2.73 10.75 -17.58
C GLN A 50 -1.59 10.17 -18.42
N ALA A 51 -0.43 10.83 -18.46
CA ALA A 51 0.72 10.34 -19.21
C ALA A 51 1.18 8.95 -18.77
N TYR A 52 1.21 8.69 -17.45
CA TYR A 52 1.58 7.36 -16.95
C TYR A 52 0.53 6.29 -17.26
N PHE A 53 -0.76 6.67 -17.28
CA PHE A 53 -1.84 5.78 -17.65
C PHE A 53 -1.74 5.40 -19.14
N ASP A 54 -1.51 6.38 -20.01
CA ASP A 54 -1.34 6.19 -21.44
C ASP A 54 -0.09 5.35 -21.75
N ALA A 55 0.98 5.48 -20.96
CA ALA A 55 2.18 4.65 -21.04
C ALA A 55 1.93 3.18 -20.61
N GLY A 56 0.81 2.89 -19.92
CA GLY A 56 0.40 1.54 -19.57
C GLY A 56 0.31 1.23 -18.08
N ALA A 57 0.53 2.20 -17.17
CA ALA A 57 0.26 2.01 -15.75
C ALA A 57 -1.26 1.98 -15.54
N ASN A 58 -1.77 0.93 -14.92
CA ASN A 58 -3.21 0.74 -14.74
C ASN A 58 -3.66 0.78 -13.27
N ARG A 59 -2.73 0.89 -12.33
CA ARG A 59 -2.99 1.01 -10.89
C ARG A 59 -2.16 2.13 -10.29
N TYR A 60 -2.72 2.80 -9.29
CA TYR A 60 -1.99 3.80 -8.51
C TYR A 60 -2.32 3.68 -7.03
N LEU A 61 -1.29 3.59 -6.18
CA LEU A 61 -1.45 3.58 -4.73
C LEU A 61 -0.99 4.92 -4.17
N LEU A 62 -1.94 5.67 -3.61
CA LEU A 62 -1.70 6.93 -2.91
C LEU A 62 -2.46 6.94 -1.59
N ARG A 63 -1.78 6.68 -0.49
CA ARG A 63 -2.43 6.68 0.83
C ARG A 63 -2.80 8.10 1.22
N HIS A 64 -4.04 8.30 1.70
CA HIS A 64 -4.46 9.60 2.23
C HIS A 64 -3.92 9.88 3.64
N GLU A 65 -3.41 8.87 4.32
CA GLU A 65 -2.76 8.83 5.64
C GLU A 65 -3.70 9.18 6.81
N THR A 66 -4.54 10.17 6.69
CA THR A 66 -5.70 10.50 7.52
C THR A 66 -6.65 11.40 6.74
N ALA A 67 -7.94 11.26 6.94
CA ALA A 67 -8.96 12.09 6.29
C ALA A 67 -9.34 13.34 7.09
N ASP A 68 -8.81 13.50 8.30
CA ASP A 68 -8.98 14.65 9.17
C ASP A 68 -7.89 15.70 8.89
N ASN A 69 -8.29 16.91 8.54
CA ASN A 69 -7.35 17.97 8.17
C ASN A 69 -6.47 18.43 9.34
N THR A 70 -7.02 18.52 10.54
CA THR A 70 -6.25 18.92 11.73
C THR A 70 -5.19 17.87 12.08
N HIS A 71 -5.54 16.60 11.97
CA HIS A 71 -4.62 15.50 12.19
C HIS A 71 -3.56 15.43 11.07
N TYR A 72 -3.97 15.63 9.80
CA TYR A 72 -3.05 15.66 8.66
C TYR A 72 -1.96 16.73 8.81
N GLN A 73 -2.34 17.94 9.21
CA GLN A 73 -1.40 19.05 9.44
C GLN A 73 -0.40 18.78 10.58
N LYS A 74 -0.75 17.95 11.55
CA LYS A 74 0.18 17.53 12.61
C LYS A 74 1.20 16.49 12.15
N LEU A 75 0.82 15.67 11.16
CA LEU A 75 1.63 14.54 10.68
C LEU A 75 2.52 14.91 9.49
N HIS A 76 2.17 15.94 8.71
CA HIS A 76 2.83 16.28 7.46
C HIS A 76 3.43 17.67 7.48
N PRO A 77 4.46 17.91 6.65
CA PRO A 77 5.01 19.24 6.45
C PRO A 77 3.94 20.26 6.01
N SER A 78 4.09 21.51 6.44
CA SER A 78 3.08 22.57 6.23
C SER A 78 2.76 22.89 4.77
N GLN A 79 3.67 22.55 3.84
CA GLN A 79 3.45 22.71 2.39
C GLN A 79 2.56 21.62 1.79
N MET A 80 2.29 20.53 2.52
CA MET A 80 1.40 19.47 2.07
C MET A 80 -0.05 19.75 2.48
N SER A 81 -0.99 19.41 1.60
CA SER A 81 -2.41 19.64 1.79
C SER A 81 -3.21 18.34 1.66
N LEU A 82 -4.05 18.06 2.66
CA LEU A 82 -5.00 16.95 2.58
C LEU A 82 -5.98 17.10 1.42
N GLU A 83 -6.39 18.33 1.13
CA GLU A 83 -7.29 18.62 0.01
C GLU A 83 -6.64 18.25 -1.33
N ASN A 84 -5.37 18.64 -1.53
CA ASN A 84 -4.61 18.23 -2.71
C ASN A 84 -4.44 16.71 -2.79
N ARG A 85 -4.15 16.04 -1.67
CA ARG A 85 -4.06 14.59 -1.60
C ARG A 85 -5.37 13.91 -2.03
N LYS A 86 -6.51 14.41 -1.53
CA LYS A 86 -7.84 13.91 -1.90
C LYS A 86 -8.14 14.20 -3.38
N ARG A 87 -7.81 15.38 -3.89
CA ARG A 87 -7.95 15.74 -5.30
C ARG A 87 -7.19 14.74 -6.20
N CYS A 88 -5.92 14.47 -5.87
CA CYS A 88 -5.10 13.49 -6.60
C CYS A 88 -5.78 12.11 -6.69
N LEU A 89 -6.38 11.64 -5.59
CA LEU A 89 -7.09 10.36 -5.56
C LEU A 89 -8.31 10.33 -6.49
N PHE A 90 -9.08 11.42 -6.53
CA PHE A 90 -10.21 11.53 -7.45
C PHE A 90 -9.77 11.71 -8.89
N ASP A 91 -8.71 12.48 -9.16
CA ASP A 91 -8.11 12.60 -10.51
C ASP A 91 -7.69 11.22 -11.05
N LEU A 92 -7.02 10.41 -10.22
CA LEU A 92 -6.63 9.04 -10.58
C LEU A 92 -7.85 8.18 -10.93
N LYS A 93 -8.92 8.28 -10.15
CA LYS A 93 -10.15 7.53 -10.39
C LYS A 93 -10.84 7.96 -11.68
N ASP A 94 -10.93 9.27 -11.92
CA ASP A 94 -11.55 9.84 -13.13
C ASP A 94 -10.79 9.49 -14.42
N ILE A 95 -9.45 9.30 -14.32
CA ILE A 95 -8.62 8.84 -15.45
C ILE A 95 -8.89 7.35 -15.76
N GLY A 96 -9.30 6.56 -14.76
CA GLY A 96 -9.62 5.14 -14.94
C GLY A 96 -8.64 4.18 -14.26
N TYR A 97 -7.76 4.66 -13.39
CA TYR A 97 -6.92 3.77 -12.57
C TYR A 97 -7.73 2.91 -11.62
N GLN A 98 -7.25 1.69 -11.37
CA GLN A 98 -7.56 0.97 -10.15
C GLN A 98 -6.83 1.68 -9.00
N VAL A 99 -7.60 2.37 -8.16
CA VAL A 99 -7.04 3.26 -7.13
C VAL A 99 -6.85 2.52 -5.81
N GLY A 100 -5.64 2.58 -5.28
CA GLY A 100 -5.32 2.21 -3.91
C GLY A 100 -5.21 3.43 -3.01
N SER A 101 -5.80 3.37 -1.82
CA SER A 101 -5.62 4.38 -0.78
C SER A 101 -5.41 3.72 0.59
N GLY A 102 -5.43 4.47 1.66
CA GLY A 102 -5.29 3.95 3.01
C GLY A 102 -4.77 4.96 4.02
N PHE A 103 -4.57 4.49 5.24
CA PHE A 103 -4.16 5.31 6.38
C PHE A 103 -3.28 4.51 7.35
N MET A 104 -2.62 5.20 8.27
CA MET A 104 -1.88 4.57 9.37
C MET A 104 -2.80 4.33 10.56
N VAL A 105 -2.57 3.23 11.29
CA VAL A 105 -3.30 2.89 12.51
C VAL A 105 -2.41 3.14 13.72
N GLY A 106 -2.87 3.96 14.65
CA GLY A 106 -2.13 4.30 15.87
C GLY A 106 -1.03 5.34 15.64
N SER A 107 -1.18 6.22 14.65
CA SER A 107 -0.28 7.36 14.47
C SER A 107 -0.44 8.38 15.62
N PRO A 108 0.57 9.24 15.87
CA PRO A 108 0.48 10.24 16.92
C PRO A 108 -0.83 11.04 16.87
N TRP A 109 -1.45 11.24 18.02
CA TRP A 109 -2.72 11.97 18.23
C TRP A 109 -3.96 11.39 17.52
N GLN A 110 -3.87 10.21 16.91
CA GLN A 110 -5.01 9.58 16.26
C GLN A 110 -6.09 9.22 17.26
N THR A 111 -7.32 9.62 16.98
CA THR A 111 -8.53 9.32 17.76
C THR A 111 -9.46 8.38 17.00
N ALA A 112 -10.49 7.86 17.68
CA ALA A 112 -11.53 7.08 17.04
C ALA A 112 -12.30 7.90 15.98
N GLU A 113 -12.46 9.21 16.20
CA GLU A 113 -13.12 10.10 15.23
C GLU A 113 -12.29 10.25 13.95
N ASN A 114 -10.96 10.36 14.06
CA ASN A 114 -10.10 10.38 12.87
C ASN A 114 -10.28 9.08 12.05
N LEU A 115 -10.27 7.91 12.70
CA LEU A 115 -10.52 6.63 12.03
C LEU A 115 -11.91 6.56 11.38
N LEU A 116 -12.94 7.13 12.03
CA LEU A 116 -14.28 7.21 11.44
C LEU A 116 -14.31 8.10 10.19
N GLN A 117 -13.59 9.22 10.20
CA GLN A 117 -13.44 10.09 9.02
C GLN A 117 -12.70 9.37 7.90
N ASP A 118 -11.66 8.57 8.21
CA ASP A 118 -10.96 7.72 7.24
C ASP A 118 -11.91 6.73 6.58
N LEU A 119 -12.75 6.04 7.35
CA LEU A 119 -13.75 5.10 6.82
C LEU A 119 -14.78 5.80 5.93
N ARG A 120 -15.30 6.97 6.35
CA ARG A 120 -16.23 7.76 5.53
C ARG A 120 -15.59 8.26 4.24
N PHE A 121 -14.33 8.66 4.28
CA PHE A 121 -13.61 9.06 3.09
C PHE A 121 -13.43 7.89 2.12
N LEU A 122 -13.05 6.70 2.61
CA LEU A 122 -12.95 5.49 1.79
C LEU A 122 -14.29 5.08 1.18
N GLN A 123 -15.40 5.22 1.92
CA GLN A 123 -16.74 4.99 1.37
C GLN A 123 -17.07 5.96 0.23
N LYS A 124 -16.62 7.21 0.28
CA LYS A 124 -16.80 8.18 -0.80
C LYS A 124 -15.87 7.88 -1.98
N LEU A 125 -14.62 7.52 -1.73
CA LEU A 125 -13.62 7.25 -2.75
C LEU A 125 -13.88 5.93 -3.48
N GLN A 126 -14.38 4.89 -2.77
CA GLN A 126 -14.55 3.52 -3.29
C GLN A 126 -13.27 2.98 -3.95
N PRO A 127 -12.17 2.85 -3.21
CA PRO A 127 -10.90 2.40 -3.78
C PRO A 127 -10.91 0.88 -4.01
N ASP A 128 -10.11 0.43 -4.99
CA ASP A 128 -9.92 -0.99 -5.31
C ASP A 128 -8.99 -1.69 -4.29
N MET A 129 -8.07 -0.94 -3.71
CA MET A 129 -7.15 -1.42 -2.68
C MET A 129 -7.15 -0.47 -1.47
N ILE A 130 -7.14 -1.04 -0.27
CA ILE A 130 -7.02 -0.26 0.97
C ILE A 130 -5.83 -0.77 1.78
N GLY A 131 -4.74 0.00 1.74
CA GLY A 131 -3.50 -0.31 2.44
C GLY A 131 -3.45 0.34 3.82
N ILE A 132 -3.68 -0.44 4.87
CA ILE A 132 -3.47 0.00 6.25
C ILE A 132 -2.35 -0.79 6.92
N GLY A 133 -1.77 -0.20 7.92
CA GLY A 133 -0.77 -0.87 8.76
C GLY A 133 -0.57 -0.11 10.07
N PRO A 134 0.04 -0.76 11.08
CA PRO A 134 0.39 -0.05 12.29
C PRO A 134 1.39 1.06 11.96
N TYR A 135 1.22 2.21 12.60
CA TYR A 135 2.24 3.23 12.62
C TYR A 135 3.47 2.67 13.36
N ILE A 136 4.65 2.81 12.79
CA ILE A 136 5.93 2.44 13.42
C ILE A 136 6.86 3.64 13.33
N THR A 137 7.44 4.02 14.46
CA THR A 137 8.33 5.17 14.56
C THR A 137 9.63 4.97 13.78
N HIS A 138 10.26 6.06 13.35
CA HIS A 138 11.59 6.08 12.78
C HIS A 138 12.45 7.12 13.49
N GLU A 139 13.70 6.78 13.76
CA GLU A 139 14.63 7.62 14.56
C GLU A 139 14.93 8.97 13.91
N GLN A 140 14.85 9.06 12.59
CA GLN A 140 15.11 10.28 11.82
C GLN A 140 13.85 11.14 11.60
N THR A 141 12.76 10.87 12.33
CA THR A 141 11.52 11.65 12.23
C THR A 141 11.25 12.44 13.50
N PRO A 142 10.49 13.55 13.42
CA PRO A 142 10.04 14.27 14.61
C PRO A 142 9.22 13.42 15.59
N PHE A 143 8.74 12.26 15.15
CA PHE A 143 7.86 11.38 15.92
C PHE A 143 8.59 10.21 16.59
N LYS A 144 9.93 10.23 16.66
CA LYS A 144 10.76 9.14 17.20
C LYS A 144 10.38 8.70 18.62
N ASP A 145 9.88 9.61 19.43
CA ASP A 145 9.55 9.39 20.85
C ASP A 145 8.05 9.05 21.07
N TYR A 146 7.25 8.95 20.00
CA TYR A 146 5.85 8.58 20.10
C TYR A 146 5.67 7.06 20.12
N ALA A 147 4.59 6.61 20.76
CA ALA A 147 4.23 5.20 20.75
C ALA A 147 3.85 4.74 19.34
N SER A 148 4.26 3.53 18.97
CA SER A 148 3.81 2.87 17.75
C SER A 148 2.37 2.37 17.87
N GLY A 149 1.69 2.23 16.74
CA GLY A 149 0.39 1.57 16.65
C GLY A 149 0.46 0.10 17.03
N THR A 150 -0.65 -0.47 17.45
CA THR A 150 -0.70 -1.84 17.96
C THR A 150 -1.23 -2.83 16.94
N LEU A 151 -0.79 -4.09 17.05
CA LEU A 151 -1.32 -5.22 16.28
C LEU A 151 -2.86 -5.30 16.43
N LYS A 152 -3.35 -5.27 17.67
CA LYS A 152 -4.78 -5.41 17.98
C LYS A 152 -5.65 -4.36 17.29
N GLN A 153 -5.23 -3.10 17.31
CA GLN A 153 -5.96 -2.01 16.63
C GLN A 153 -5.96 -2.22 15.12
N THR A 154 -4.82 -2.58 14.54
CA THR A 154 -4.68 -2.79 13.10
C THR A 154 -5.54 -3.97 12.62
N LEU A 155 -5.54 -5.09 13.35
CA LEU A 155 -6.38 -6.25 13.02
C LEU A 155 -7.88 -5.91 13.10
N ARG A 156 -8.31 -5.15 14.11
CA ARG A 156 -9.70 -4.65 14.18
C ARG A 156 -10.07 -3.81 12.97
N MET A 157 -9.20 -2.89 12.56
CA MET A 157 -9.44 -2.05 11.40
C MET A 157 -9.48 -2.85 10.10
N LEU A 158 -8.62 -3.87 9.93
CA LEU A 158 -8.69 -4.80 8.80
C LEU A 158 -10.04 -5.52 8.73
N SER A 159 -10.53 -6.03 9.88
CA SER A 159 -11.84 -6.70 9.94
C SER A 159 -12.99 -5.75 9.61
N ILE A 160 -12.96 -4.52 10.13
CA ILE A 160 -13.97 -3.50 9.81
C ILE A 160 -13.94 -3.17 8.31
N LEU A 161 -12.75 -2.96 7.74
CA LEU A 161 -12.59 -2.68 6.31
C LEU A 161 -13.08 -3.84 5.44
N ARG A 162 -12.83 -5.09 5.83
CA ARG A 162 -13.35 -6.25 5.08
C ARG A 162 -14.87 -6.30 5.08
N LEU A 163 -15.52 -5.95 6.19
CA LEU A 163 -16.98 -5.90 6.27
C LEU A 163 -17.56 -4.75 5.44
N LEU A 164 -16.92 -3.58 5.46
CA LEU A 164 -17.38 -2.40 4.71
C LEU A 164 -17.06 -2.48 3.21
N PHE A 165 -15.95 -3.13 2.86
CA PHE A 165 -15.44 -3.24 1.48
C PHE A 165 -15.13 -4.71 1.16
N PRO A 166 -16.17 -5.54 0.96
CA PRO A 166 -16.01 -7.00 0.82
C PRO A 166 -15.15 -7.39 -0.39
N TYR A 167 -15.06 -6.56 -1.41
CA TYR A 167 -14.31 -6.83 -2.63
C TYR A 167 -12.95 -6.14 -2.71
N ALA A 168 -12.61 -5.23 -1.78
CA ALA A 168 -11.35 -4.52 -1.83
C ALA A 168 -10.14 -5.42 -1.60
N LEU A 169 -9.04 -5.08 -2.24
CA LEU A 169 -7.73 -5.65 -1.97
C LEU A 169 -7.19 -5.08 -0.64
N LEU A 170 -7.00 -5.92 0.36
CA LEU A 170 -6.51 -5.55 1.69
C LEU A 170 -5.16 -6.22 1.95
N PRO A 171 -4.05 -5.49 1.85
CA PRO A 171 -2.74 -6.06 2.12
C PRO A 171 -2.53 -6.42 3.60
N SER A 172 -2.06 -7.66 3.86
CA SER A 172 -1.41 -7.98 5.12
C SER A 172 0.04 -7.50 5.04
N THR A 173 0.29 -6.31 5.62
CA THR A 173 1.50 -5.53 5.38
C THR A 173 2.75 -6.09 6.08
N THR A 174 3.93 -5.70 5.57
CA THR A 174 5.21 -5.98 6.21
C THR A 174 5.29 -5.39 7.62
N ALA A 175 4.64 -4.24 7.85
CA ALA A 175 4.58 -3.59 9.16
C ALA A 175 3.92 -4.46 10.23
N LEU A 176 2.87 -5.23 9.89
CA LEU A 176 2.28 -6.22 10.80
C LEU A 176 3.29 -7.30 11.22
N GLY A 177 4.03 -7.84 10.24
CA GLY A 177 5.09 -8.81 10.51
C GLY A 177 6.30 -8.24 11.26
N THR A 178 6.49 -6.92 11.23
CA THR A 178 7.56 -6.25 11.99
C THR A 178 7.22 -6.12 13.45
N ILE A 179 5.95 -5.84 13.81
CA ILE A 179 5.53 -5.71 15.20
C ILE A 179 5.21 -7.04 15.87
N ASP A 180 4.89 -8.08 15.08
CA ASP A 180 4.62 -9.43 15.59
C ASP A 180 5.03 -10.48 14.54
N PRO A 181 5.80 -11.53 14.91
CA PRO A 181 6.22 -12.57 13.97
C PRO A 181 5.05 -13.28 13.24
N LYS A 182 3.87 -13.39 13.88
CA LYS A 182 2.64 -13.92 13.30
C LYS A 182 1.73 -12.82 12.70
N GLY A 183 2.17 -11.57 12.70
CA GLY A 183 1.36 -10.42 12.32
C GLY A 183 0.78 -10.52 10.90
N ARG A 184 1.52 -11.10 9.94
CA ARG A 184 1.01 -11.34 8.60
C ARG A 184 -0.08 -12.40 8.54
N GLU A 185 0.09 -13.51 9.26
CA GLU A 185 -0.92 -14.58 9.36
C GLU A 185 -2.21 -14.04 9.98
N LEU A 186 -2.08 -13.36 11.11
CA LEU A 186 -3.20 -12.72 11.80
C LEU A 186 -3.88 -11.65 10.92
N GLY A 187 -3.11 -10.89 10.14
CA GLY A 187 -3.65 -9.93 9.19
C GLY A 187 -4.50 -10.57 8.10
N LEU A 188 -4.08 -11.73 7.58
CA LEU A 188 -4.86 -12.52 6.62
C LEU A 188 -6.16 -13.04 7.26
N GLN A 189 -6.08 -13.58 8.48
CA GLN A 189 -7.24 -14.07 9.23
C GLN A 189 -8.22 -12.94 9.61
N ALA A 190 -7.72 -11.72 9.78
CA ALA A 190 -8.52 -10.53 10.08
C ALA A 190 -9.20 -9.90 8.84
N GLY A 191 -9.03 -10.48 7.64
CA GLY A 191 -9.67 -10.01 6.41
C GLY A 191 -8.71 -9.56 5.32
N GLY A 192 -7.39 -9.60 5.54
CA GLY A 192 -6.41 -9.37 4.50
C GLY A 192 -6.49 -10.44 3.40
N ASN A 193 -6.26 -10.04 2.14
CA ASN A 193 -6.28 -10.96 0.99
C ASN A 193 -5.15 -10.68 -0.01
N VAL A 194 -4.20 -9.82 0.34
CA VAL A 194 -3.03 -9.51 -0.47
C VAL A 194 -1.76 -9.66 0.35
N VAL A 195 -0.73 -10.25 -0.25
CA VAL A 195 0.64 -10.27 0.28
C VAL A 195 1.60 -9.79 -0.81
N MET A 196 2.53 -8.93 -0.42
CA MET A 196 3.52 -8.37 -1.35
C MET A 196 4.93 -8.78 -0.91
N PRO A 197 5.62 -9.64 -1.68
CA PRO A 197 7.04 -9.91 -1.46
C PRO A 197 7.89 -8.71 -1.89
N ASN A 198 9.01 -8.49 -1.22
CA ASN A 198 9.97 -7.48 -1.64
C ASN A 198 10.90 -8.09 -2.70
N LEU A 199 10.83 -7.59 -3.93
CA LEU A 199 11.64 -8.05 -5.05
C LEU A 199 12.77 -7.07 -5.41
N SER A 200 12.93 -5.97 -4.66
CA SER A 200 14.04 -5.05 -4.87
C SER A 200 15.38 -5.78 -4.71
N PRO A 201 16.43 -5.42 -5.48
CA PRO A 201 17.76 -5.94 -5.27
C PRO A 201 18.25 -5.74 -3.83
N THR A 202 18.93 -6.75 -3.26
CA THR A 202 19.30 -6.76 -1.83
C THR A 202 20.24 -5.64 -1.42
N ASP A 203 21.13 -5.24 -2.32
CA ASP A 203 22.13 -4.17 -2.13
C ASP A 203 21.48 -2.79 -1.97
N VAL A 204 20.32 -2.54 -2.59
CA VAL A 204 19.62 -1.24 -2.51
C VAL A 204 18.52 -1.19 -1.45
N ARG A 205 18.09 -2.33 -0.89
CA ARG A 205 17.00 -2.38 0.11
C ARG A 205 17.28 -1.56 1.36
N LYS A 206 18.54 -1.46 1.76
CA LYS A 206 18.98 -0.67 2.92
C LYS A 206 18.68 0.83 2.78
N PHE A 207 18.55 1.34 1.56
CA PHE A 207 18.22 2.74 1.29
C PHE A 207 16.70 3.03 1.38
N TYR A 208 15.88 1.98 1.50
CA TYR A 208 14.42 2.11 1.58
C TYR A 208 13.87 1.54 2.90
N GLN A 209 14.42 2.02 4.01
CA GLN A 209 13.96 1.69 5.36
C GLN A 209 12.98 2.76 5.84
N LEU A 210 11.69 2.53 5.65
CA LEU A 210 10.62 3.49 5.99
C LEU A 210 10.33 3.59 7.50
N TYR A 211 10.75 2.59 8.28
CA TYR A 211 10.52 2.51 9.73
C TYR A 211 11.52 1.56 10.39
N LYS A 212 11.67 1.69 11.72
CA LYS A 212 12.60 0.89 12.53
C LYS A 212 12.27 -0.60 12.47
N GLY A 213 13.29 -1.43 12.28
CA GLY A 213 13.16 -2.90 12.33
C GLY A 213 12.39 -3.52 11.16
N LYS A 214 12.22 -2.81 10.02
CA LYS A 214 11.55 -3.36 8.84
C LYS A 214 12.11 -4.73 8.47
N ILE A 215 11.25 -5.74 8.43
CA ILE A 215 11.61 -7.12 8.05
C ILE A 215 11.79 -7.27 6.53
N CYS A 216 12.36 -8.40 6.08
CA CYS A 216 12.60 -8.73 4.66
C CYS A 216 13.59 -7.79 3.96
N THR A 217 14.62 -7.34 4.69
CA THR A 217 15.68 -6.48 4.15
C THR A 217 16.90 -7.26 3.67
N GLY A 218 17.12 -8.49 4.17
CA GLY A 218 18.33 -9.28 3.92
C GLY A 218 18.16 -10.52 3.04
N ASP A 219 16.92 -11.05 2.91
CA ASP A 219 16.69 -12.29 2.16
C ASP A 219 16.66 -12.06 0.65
N GLU A 220 17.20 -13.00 -0.12
CA GLU A 220 16.96 -13.02 -1.56
C GLU A 220 15.48 -13.18 -1.89
N ALA A 221 15.06 -12.67 -3.05
CA ALA A 221 13.65 -12.67 -3.45
C ALA A 221 12.99 -14.06 -3.44
N ALA A 222 13.77 -15.10 -3.80
CA ALA A 222 13.29 -16.48 -3.79
C ALA A 222 13.09 -17.04 -2.38
N GLN A 223 14.00 -16.73 -1.43
CA GLN A 223 13.91 -17.15 -0.03
C GLN A 223 12.72 -16.43 0.65
N GLY A 224 12.61 -15.12 0.46
CA GLY A 224 11.50 -14.32 0.98
C GLY A 224 10.14 -14.82 0.48
N LEU A 225 10.04 -15.27 -0.78
CA LEU A 225 8.82 -15.86 -1.33
C LEU A 225 8.50 -17.23 -0.70
N ALA A 226 9.52 -18.07 -0.47
CA ALA A 226 9.32 -19.37 0.17
C ALA A 226 8.78 -19.22 1.60
N GLN A 227 9.38 -18.32 2.39
CA GLN A 227 8.88 -18.01 3.74
C GLN A 227 7.46 -17.43 3.71
N LEU A 228 7.17 -16.52 2.78
CA LEU A 228 5.84 -15.94 2.63
C LEU A 228 4.78 -17.01 2.31
N LYS A 229 5.12 -18.01 1.48
CA LYS A 229 4.24 -19.16 1.21
C LYS A 229 3.91 -19.95 2.47
N ILE A 230 4.90 -20.19 3.33
CA ILE A 230 4.70 -20.87 4.61
C ILE A 230 3.75 -20.07 5.52
N HIS A 231 3.96 -18.77 5.68
CA HIS A 231 3.07 -17.91 6.46
C HIS A 231 1.63 -17.93 5.95
N VAL A 232 1.45 -17.87 4.63
CA VAL A 232 0.11 -17.93 4.01
C VAL A 232 -0.55 -19.29 4.23
N GLN A 233 0.20 -20.38 4.12
CA GLN A 233 -0.30 -21.74 4.40
C GLN A 233 -0.67 -21.92 5.87
N ASN A 234 0.14 -21.42 6.79
CA ASN A 234 -0.14 -21.45 8.24
C ASN A 234 -1.42 -20.66 8.59
N ALA A 235 -1.72 -19.60 7.84
CA ALA A 235 -2.97 -18.86 7.98
C ALA A 235 -4.19 -19.60 7.39
N GLY A 236 -4.01 -20.74 6.73
CA GLY A 236 -5.07 -21.52 6.10
C GLY A 236 -5.39 -21.13 4.64
N TYR A 237 -4.48 -20.40 3.98
CA TYR A 237 -4.67 -19.89 2.62
C TYR A 237 -3.61 -20.40 1.65
N ARG A 238 -3.80 -20.15 0.35
CA ARG A 238 -2.80 -20.36 -0.70
C ARG A 238 -2.56 -19.08 -1.47
N ILE A 239 -1.32 -18.88 -1.94
CA ILE A 239 -0.99 -17.77 -2.83
C ILE A 239 -1.46 -18.10 -4.24
N VAL A 240 -2.12 -17.13 -4.89
CA VAL A 240 -2.49 -17.14 -6.30
C VAL A 240 -1.91 -15.89 -6.93
N SER A 241 -1.12 -16.04 -8.01
CA SER A 241 -0.63 -14.90 -8.79
C SER A 241 -1.67 -14.50 -9.82
N VAL A 242 -2.22 -13.30 -9.70
CA VAL A 242 -3.25 -12.80 -10.62
C VAL A 242 -2.99 -11.34 -11.00
N SER A 243 -3.35 -11.00 -12.23
CA SER A 243 -3.57 -9.63 -12.66
C SER A 243 -5.08 -9.38 -12.60
N TYR A 244 -5.58 -8.73 -11.53
CA TYR A 244 -7.01 -8.47 -11.46
C TYR A 244 -7.40 -7.32 -12.36
N THR A 245 -8.31 -7.60 -13.29
CA THR A 245 -9.10 -6.58 -13.99
C THR A 245 -10.56 -6.59 -13.52
N HIS A 246 -11.04 -7.70 -12.96
CA HIS A 246 -12.37 -7.83 -12.34
C HIS A 246 -12.32 -8.73 -11.11
N LEU A 247 -13.00 -8.31 -10.06
CA LEU A 247 -13.06 -9.02 -8.78
C LEU A 247 -14.15 -10.09 -8.82
N THR A 248 -13.75 -11.32 -9.09
CA THR A 248 -14.45 -12.47 -8.53
C THR A 248 -13.63 -12.94 -7.34
N LEU A 249 -14.14 -12.85 -6.13
CA LEU A 249 -13.50 -13.42 -4.96
C LEU A 249 -13.63 -14.95 -5.03
N PRO A 250 -12.53 -15.68 -5.18
CA PRO A 250 -12.52 -17.04 -4.69
C PRO A 250 -12.43 -16.93 -3.18
N THR A 251 -13.35 -17.55 -2.48
CA THR A 251 -13.55 -17.45 -1.03
C THR A 251 -12.33 -17.87 -0.19
N ASN A 252 -11.27 -18.42 -0.78
CA ASN A 252 -10.07 -18.90 -0.08
C ASN A 252 -8.75 -18.63 -0.84
N SER A 253 -8.67 -17.61 -1.69
CA SER A 253 -7.46 -17.30 -2.46
C SER A 253 -6.92 -15.90 -2.13
N LEU A 254 -5.59 -15.81 -1.95
CA LEU A 254 -4.85 -14.56 -1.75
C LEU A 254 -4.14 -14.14 -3.04
N VAL A 255 -4.06 -12.84 -3.26
CA VAL A 255 -3.37 -12.21 -4.41
C VAL A 255 -1.97 -11.82 -4.05
#